data_1691dd29800791bd4b2cad5cb5542bfd
#
_entry.id   1691dd29800791bd4b2cad5cb5542bfd
#
_cell.length_a   1.000
_cell.length_b   1.000
_cell.length_c   1.000
_cell.angle_alpha   90.00
_cell.angle_beta   90.00
_cell.angle_gamma   90.00
#
_symmetry.space_group_name_H-M   'P 1'
#
loop_
_entity.id
_entity.type
_entity.pdbx_description
1 polymer ?
#
loop_
_entity_poly.entity_id
_entity_poly.type
_entity_poly.pdbx_seq_one_letter_code
_entity_poly.pdbx_strand_id
1 'polypeptide(L)'
;MLAVKSIGRMSLKIAVQENFNTNSTLVVMPGEEAIFIKGGTVEQVFENGNYKLSTDNYPFISRLRNAFSGGISTFNCVVYFVRKADSKEIRWGTETPIQVRDKVWGVRTDARVRGAYKVRIENPAKFLEKLIGNNIPFQFQEELDKYFASEFQGKIKTAVSKFLNALEQELIGIDAYMDELSEKIEPYIDEIVSDYGLKCVKFSLAGLDIDTTKYDVIDASQIELIARSRG
;
A
#
# COMPACT_ATOMS: atom_id res chain seq x y z
N MET A 1 -9.65 9.16 -31.13
CA MET A 1 -10.22 8.27 -30.10
C MET A 1 -9.05 7.59 -29.43
N LEU A 2 -8.79 7.91 -28.17
CA LEU A 2 -7.66 7.35 -27.41
C LEU A 2 -7.89 5.85 -27.18
N ALA A 3 -7.01 5.00 -27.67
CA ALA A 3 -7.02 3.58 -27.34
C ALA A 3 -6.49 3.39 -25.92
N VAL A 4 -7.37 3.05 -25.00
CA VAL A 4 -7.03 2.83 -23.59
C VAL A 4 -6.83 1.33 -23.36
N LYS A 5 -5.63 0.94 -22.97
CA LYS A 5 -5.34 -0.43 -22.55
C LYS A 5 -5.53 -0.54 -21.03
N SER A 6 -6.56 -1.27 -20.59
CA SER A 6 -6.81 -1.49 -19.16
C SER A 6 -5.92 -2.60 -18.63
N ILE A 7 -5.17 -2.33 -17.56
CA ILE A 7 -4.34 -3.30 -16.87
C ILE A 7 -4.85 -3.43 -15.44
N GLY A 8 -5.50 -4.56 -15.13
CA GLY A 8 -5.83 -5.02 -13.76
C GLY A 8 -6.88 -4.23 -12.96
N ARG A 9 -7.16 -4.66 -11.74
CA ARG A 9 -8.20 -4.11 -10.82
C ARG A 9 -7.72 -2.96 -9.93
N MET A 10 -6.43 -2.82 -9.66
CA MET A 10 -5.80 -1.52 -9.40
C MET A 10 -5.47 -1.00 -10.80
N SER A 11 -6.40 -0.31 -11.44
CA SER A 11 -6.31 -0.08 -12.89
C SER A 11 -5.37 1.07 -13.18
N LEU A 12 -4.12 0.77 -13.46
CA LEU A 12 -3.28 1.65 -14.22
C LEU A 12 -3.60 1.42 -15.71
N LYS A 13 -4.26 2.38 -16.34
CA LYS A 13 -4.48 2.37 -17.78
C LYS A 13 -3.43 3.28 -18.41
N ILE A 14 -2.60 2.71 -19.27
CA ILE A 14 -1.63 3.49 -20.03
C ILE A 14 -2.26 3.85 -21.37
N ALA A 15 -2.45 5.14 -21.61
CA ALA A 15 -2.75 5.64 -22.96
C ALA A 15 -1.48 6.24 -23.54
N VAL A 16 -0.88 5.53 -24.49
CA VAL A 16 0.18 6.09 -25.32
C VAL A 16 -0.49 6.65 -26.56
N GLN A 17 -0.38 7.95 -26.79
CA GLN A 17 -0.83 8.53 -28.05
C GLN A 17 0.31 9.30 -28.70
N GLU A 18 0.65 8.88 -29.91
CA GLU A 18 1.69 9.49 -30.72
C GLU A 18 1.26 10.83 -31.36
N ASN A 19 -0.03 11.14 -31.40
CA ASN A 19 -0.57 12.36 -32.02
C ASN A 19 -1.69 13.01 -31.20
N PHE A 20 -1.33 14.00 -30.37
CA PHE A 20 -2.30 14.91 -29.77
C PHE A 20 -2.66 16.03 -30.77
N ASN A 21 -3.89 16.04 -31.25
CA ASN A 21 -4.42 17.22 -31.94
C ASN A 21 -4.86 18.27 -30.91
N THR A 22 -4.59 19.55 -31.21
CA THR A 22 -4.89 20.72 -30.37
C THR A 22 -6.39 20.94 -30.06
N ASN A 23 -7.26 20.03 -30.48
CA ASN A 23 -8.71 20.03 -30.23
C ASN A 23 -9.20 18.70 -29.66
N SER A 24 -8.30 17.85 -29.18
CA SER A 24 -8.70 16.59 -28.55
C SER A 24 -9.44 16.84 -27.25
N THR A 25 -10.41 15.99 -26.95
CA THR A 25 -11.08 15.98 -25.63
C THR A 25 -10.54 14.85 -24.80
N LEU A 26 -10.04 15.17 -23.59
CA LEU A 26 -9.68 14.20 -22.58
C LEU A 26 -10.92 13.93 -21.72
N VAL A 27 -11.34 12.68 -21.65
CA VAL A 27 -12.42 12.23 -20.78
C VAL A 27 -11.82 11.40 -19.67
N VAL A 28 -11.97 11.84 -18.43
CA VAL A 28 -11.53 11.14 -17.22
C VAL A 28 -12.77 10.67 -16.48
N MET A 29 -12.88 9.36 -16.28
CA MET A 29 -14.06 8.75 -15.68
C MET A 29 -14.12 8.99 -14.17
N PRO A 30 -15.31 8.97 -13.55
CA PRO A 30 -15.44 9.01 -12.10
C PRO A 30 -14.58 7.95 -11.41
N GLY A 31 -13.82 8.36 -10.37
CA GLY A 31 -12.90 7.50 -9.66
C GLY A 31 -11.57 7.25 -10.38
N GLU A 32 -11.29 7.97 -11.46
CA GLU A 32 -10.00 7.97 -12.17
C GLU A 32 -9.36 9.34 -12.15
N GLU A 33 -8.04 9.39 -12.27
CA GLU A 33 -7.25 10.57 -12.57
C GLU A 33 -6.38 10.30 -13.81
N ALA A 34 -6.21 11.31 -14.67
CA ALA A 34 -5.30 11.23 -15.79
C ALA A 34 -4.06 12.07 -15.50
N ILE A 35 -2.87 11.46 -15.62
CA ILE A 35 -1.59 12.04 -15.27
C ILE A 35 -0.73 12.12 -16.52
N PHE A 36 -0.36 13.33 -16.89
CA PHE A 36 0.53 13.61 -18.00
C PHE A 36 1.97 13.63 -17.51
N ILE A 37 2.79 12.72 -18.03
CA ILE A 37 4.22 12.64 -17.74
C ILE A 37 5.02 12.92 -18.99
N LYS A 38 5.98 13.83 -18.87
CA LYS A 38 6.93 14.21 -19.90
C LYS A 38 8.35 14.14 -19.37
N GLY A 39 9.21 13.38 -20.06
CA GLY A 39 10.62 13.28 -19.66
C GLY A 39 10.81 12.81 -18.22
N GLY A 40 9.89 11.97 -17.70
CA GLY A 40 9.92 11.49 -16.31
C GLY A 40 9.32 12.41 -15.27
N THR A 41 8.81 13.61 -15.68
CA THR A 41 8.20 14.60 -14.77
C THR A 41 6.70 14.67 -14.97
N VAL A 42 5.93 14.75 -13.87
CA VAL A 42 4.49 15.01 -13.91
C VAL A 42 4.27 16.47 -14.35
N GLU A 43 3.65 16.65 -15.51
CA GLU A 43 3.34 17.99 -16.05
C GLU A 43 1.96 18.48 -15.61
N GLN A 44 0.96 17.57 -15.59
CA GLN A 44 -0.41 17.89 -15.24
C GLN A 44 -1.16 16.67 -14.74
N VAL A 45 -2.04 16.90 -13.76
CA VAL A 45 -3.01 15.94 -13.25
C VAL A 45 -4.41 16.44 -13.57
N PHE A 46 -5.25 15.58 -14.11
CA PHE A 46 -6.67 15.85 -14.37
C PHE A 46 -7.53 14.91 -13.53
N GLU A 47 -8.39 15.47 -12.73
CA GLU A 47 -9.43 14.74 -12.01
C GLU A 47 -10.54 14.28 -12.98
N ASN A 48 -11.58 13.63 -12.45
CA ASN A 48 -12.73 13.24 -13.26
C ASN A 48 -13.38 14.45 -13.96
N GLY A 49 -13.69 14.28 -15.25
CA GLY A 49 -14.27 15.35 -16.04
C GLY A 49 -13.96 15.24 -17.54
N ASN A 50 -14.44 16.24 -18.28
CA ASN A 50 -14.20 16.42 -19.71
C ASN A 50 -13.34 17.67 -19.92
N TYR A 51 -12.18 17.51 -20.52
CA TYR A 51 -11.21 18.57 -20.73
C TYR A 51 -10.91 18.74 -22.21
N LYS A 52 -11.19 19.93 -22.73
CA LYS A 52 -10.78 20.28 -24.09
C LYS A 52 -9.29 20.67 -24.06
N LEU A 53 -8.45 19.80 -24.63
CA LEU A 53 -7.02 20.00 -24.67
C LEU A 53 -6.69 21.04 -25.77
N SER A 54 -6.44 22.28 -25.37
CA SER A 54 -6.00 23.38 -26.24
C SER A 54 -4.73 24.01 -25.68
N THR A 55 -3.97 24.65 -26.55
CA THR A 55 -2.76 25.40 -26.16
C THR A 55 -3.06 26.58 -25.23
N ASP A 56 -4.26 27.15 -25.37
CA ASP A 56 -4.70 28.30 -24.57
C ASP A 56 -5.04 27.89 -23.15
N ASN A 57 -5.69 26.73 -22.99
CA ASN A 57 -6.07 26.20 -21.67
C ASN A 57 -4.90 25.51 -20.96
N TYR A 58 -4.01 24.88 -21.73
CA TYR A 58 -2.89 24.08 -21.21
C TYR A 58 -1.60 24.40 -21.94
N PRO A 59 -0.81 25.38 -21.47
CA PRO A 59 0.43 25.82 -22.13
C PRO A 59 1.47 24.70 -22.38
N PHE A 60 1.44 23.62 -21.58
CA PHE A 60 2.32 22.49 -21.81
C PHE A 60 2.04 21.79 -23.15
N ILE A 61 0.80 21.88 -23.68
CA ILE A 61 0.43 21.31 -24.99
C ILE A 61 1.13 22.05 -26.12
N SER A 62 1.35 23.36 -26.01
CA SER A 62 2.13 24.10 -27.02
C SER A 62 3.58 23.65 -27.06
N ARG A 63 4.16 23.33 -25.92
CA ARG A 63 5.50 22.74 -25.82
C ARG A 63 5.55 21.35 -26.46
N LEU A 64 4.46 20.58 -26.38
CA LEU A 64 4.30 19.32 -27.09
C LEU A 64 4.31 19.52 -28.62
N ARG A 65 3.55 20.48 -29.12
CA ARG A 65 3.44 20.76 -30.56
C ARG A 65 4.74 21.25 -31.19
N ASN A 66 5.47 22.11 -30.51
CA ASN A 66 6.69 22.71 -31.04
C ASN A 66 7.84 21.69 -31.17
N ALA A 67 7.81 20.61 -30.41
CA ALA A 67 8.75 19.52 -30.56
C ALA A 67 8.49 18.64 -31.78
N PHE A 68 7.27 18.62 -32.33
CA PHE A 68 6.93 17.88 -33.56
C PHE A 68 7.36 18.60 -34.85
N SER A 69 7.56 19.94 -34.83
CA SER A 69 7.88 20.70 -36.00
C SER A 69 9.37 20.61 -36.45
N GLY A 70 10.22 19.95 -35.66
CA GLY A 70 11.67 19.82 -35.92
C GLY A 70 12.14 18.50 -36.51
N GLY A 71 11.26 17.61 -36.93
CA GLY A 71 11.63 16.39 -37.70
C GLY A 71 12.29 15.26 -36.91
N ILE A 72 12.55 15.41 -35.59
CA ILE A 72 13.04 14.36 -34.72
C ILE A 72 12.08 14.25 -33.54
N SER A 73 11.24 13.20 -33.55
CA SER A 73 10.31 12.89 -32.47
C SER A 73 11.06 12.36 -31.23
N THR A 74 11.62 13.25 -30.45
CA THR A 74 12.19 12.91 -29.12
C THR A 74 11.17 13.12 -27.99
N PHE A 75 9.88 13.10 -28.33
CA PHE A 75 8.84 13.51 -27.41
C PHE A 75 8.05 12.33 -26.85
N ASN A 76 8.46 11.85 -25.69
CA ASN A 76 7.72 10.85 -24.93
C ASN A 76 6.84 11.54 -23.90
N CYS A 77 5.63 11.95 -24.31
CA CYS A 77 4.57 12.27 -23.37
C CYS A 77 3.68 11.04 -23.21
N VAL A 78 3.53 10.58 -21.99
CA VAL A 78 2.68 9.44 -21.66
C VAL A 78 1.56 9.93 -20.76
N VAL A 79 0.34 9.49 -21.05
CA VAL A 79 -0.82 9.73 -20.19
C VAL A 79 -1.18 8.44 -19.47
N TYR A 80 -1.16 8.52 -18.15
CA TYR A 80 -1.59 7.41 -17.30
C TYR A 80 -2.97 7.71 -16.74
N PHE A 81 -3.89 6.76 -16.91
CA PHE A 81 -5.17 6.79 -16.20
C PHE A 81 -5.05 5.89 -14.97
N VAL A 82 -5.20 6.47 -13.81
CA VAL A 82 -5.08 5.77 -12.53
C VAL A 82 -6.44 5.72 -11.86
N ARG A 83 -6.91 4.50 -11.58
CA ARG A 83 -8.16 4.30 -10.86
C ARG A 83 -7.93 4.29 -9.36
N LYS A 84 -8.65 5.13 -8.62
CA LYS A 84 -8.65 5.24 -7.16
C LYS A 84 -9.64 4.23 -6.55
N ALA A 85 -9.45 2.94 -6.81
CA ALA A 85 -10.28 1.88 -6.25
C ALA A 85 -9.51 1.09 -5.20
N ASP A 86 -10.24 0.47 -4.27
CA ASP A 86 -9.64 -0.41 -3.27
C ASP A 86 -9.00 -1.63 -3.94
N SER A 87 -7.85 -2.03 -3.45
CA SER A 87 -7.20 -3.26 -3.87
C SER A 87 -8.02 -4.49 -3.44
N LYS A 88 -7.71 -5.63 -4.01
CA LYS A 88 -8.04 -6.90 -3.37
C LYS A 88 -7.35 -6.99 -2.02
N GLU A 89 -7.78 -7.91 -1.21
CA GLU A 89 -7.13 -8.26 0.03
C GLU A 89 -5.73 -8.82 -0.24
N ILE A 90 -4.72 -8.20 0.37
CA ILE A 90 -3.32 -8.60 0.29
C ILE A 90 -2.98 -9.30 1.60
N ARG A 91 -2.62 -10.56 1.52
CA ARG A 91 -2.26 -11.36 2.70
C ARG A 91 -0.82 -11.11 3.12
N TRP A 92 -0.58 -11.11 4.40
CA TRP A 92 0.75 -11.03 4.99
C TRP A 92 0.88 -11.98 6.19
N GLY A 93 2.10 -12.28 6.58
CA GLY A 93 2.35 -13.10 7.76
C GLY A 93 3.83 -13.13 8.13
N THR A 94 4.12 -13.58 9.33
CA THR A 94 5.48 -13.77 9.80
C THR A 94 6.01 -15.13 9.35
N GLU A 95 6.97 -15.17 8.44
CA GLU A 95 7.64 -16.41 8.01
C GLU A 95 8.40 -17.04 9.19
N THR A 96 9.07 -16.20 9.97
CA THR A 96 9.73 -16.58 11.22
C THR A 96 9.01 -15.92 12.38
N PRO A 97 8.90 -16.58 13.54
CA PRO A 97 8.31 -16.00 14.74
C PRO A 97 8.96 -14.65 15.08
N ILE A 98 8.20 -13.77 15.68
CA ILE A 98 8.71 -12.54 16.29
C ILE A 98 8.84 -12.74 17.79
N GLN A 99 9.91 -12.22 18.37
CA GLN A 99 10.07 -12.22 19.81
C GLN A 99 9.26 -11.10 20.43
N VAL A 100 8.43 -11.46 21.39
CA VAL A 100 7.59 -10.54 22.14
C VAL A 100 7.83 -10.71 23.64
N ARG A 101 7.60 -9.63 24.38
CA ARG A 101 7.69 -9.65 25.85
C ARG A 101 6.33 -9.36 26.43
N ASP A 102 5.80 -10.32 27.16
CA ASP A 102 4.67 -10.10 28.06
C ASP A 102 5.14 -9.29 29.26
N LYS A 103 4.67 -8.06 29.39
CA LYS A 103 5.09 -7.15 30.47
C LYS A 103 4.42 -7.47 31.80
N VAL A 104 3.23 -8.08 31.77
CA VAL A 104 2.48 -8.48 32.97
C VAL A 104 3.21 -9.61 33.69
N TRP A 105 3.61 -10.63 32.92
CA TRP A 105 4.28 -11.82 33.46
C TRP A 105 5.80 -11.75 33.39
N GLY A 106 6.36 -10.75 32.70
CA GLY A 106 7.80 -10.63 32.47
C GLY A 106 8.41 -11.68 31.53
N VAL A 107 7.57 -12.47 30.85
CA VAL A 107 7.95 -13.59 29.99
C VAL A 107 8.36 -13.09 28.61
N ARG A 108 9.43 -13.66 28.08
CA ARG A 108 9.79 -13.53 26.65
C ARG A 108 9.32 -14.78 25.93
N THR A 109 8.55 -14.59 24.88
CA THR A 109 8.02 -15.69 24.07
C THR A 109 8.08 -15.37 22.60
N ASP A 110 7.73 -16.35 21.78
CA ASP A 110 7.66 -16.24 20.34
C ASP A 110 6.19 -16.13 19.90
N ALA A 111 5.93 -15.23 18.93
CA ALA A 111 4.62 -15.04 18.35
C ALA A 111 4.66 -15.22 16.83
N ARG A 112 3.66 -15.89 16.27
CA ARG A 112 3.40 -15.92 14.84
C ARG A 112 2.14 -15.14 14.56
N VAL A 113 2.22 -14.23 13.59
CA VAL A 113 1.12 -13.33 13.25
C VAL A 113 0.83 -13.42 11.78
N ARG A 114 -0.46 -13.44 11.44
CA ARG A 114 -0.93 -13.42 10.06
C ARG A 114 -2.15 -12.51 9.94
N GLY A 115 -2.34 -11.97 8.76
CA GLY A 115 -3.45 -11.07 8.50
C GLY A 115 -3.56 -10.68 7.04
N ALA A 116 -4.31 -9.61 6.84
CA ALA A 116 -4.50 -9.04 5.52
C ALA A 116 -4.65 -7.53 5.61
N TYR A 117 -4.40 -6.86 4.48
CA TYR A 117 -4.65 -5.44 4.35
C TYR A 117 -5.20 -5.10 2.97
N LYS A 118 -5.86 -3.95 2.86
CA LYS A 118 -6.31 -3.36 1.60
C LYS A 118 -5.77 -1.97 1.48
N VAL A 119 -5.38 -1.60 0.27
CA VAL A 119 -4.88 -0.26 -0.03
C VAL A 119 -5.68 0.38 -1.15
N ARG A 120 -5.64 1.70 -1.20
CA ARG A 120 -6.18 2.52 -2.29
C ARG A 120 -5.10 3.48 -2.74
N ILE A 121 -5.06 3.80 -4.03
CA ILE A 121 -4.21 4.87 -4.52
C ILE A 121 -4.85 6.21 -4.11
N GLU A 122 -4.21 6.91 -3.18
CA GLU A 122 -4.67 8.20 -2.69
C GLU A 122 -4.03 9.35 -3.45
N ASN A 123 -2.72 9.23 -3.73
CA ASN A 123 -1.98 10.20 -4.54
C ASN A 123 -1.38 9.51 -5.77
N PRO A 124 -2.12 9.51 -6.91
CA PRO A 124 -1.70 8.86 -8.14
C PRO A 124 -0.38 9.38 -8.73
N ALA A 125 -0.10 10.68 -8.60
CA ALA A 125 1.16 11.27 -9.07
C ALA A 125 2.34 10.69 -8.30
N LYS A 126 2.30 10.74 -6.97
CA LYS A 126 3.32 10.16 -6.08
C LYS A 126 3.48 8.66 -6.32
N PHE A 127 2.37 7.95 -6.54
CA PHE A 127 2.38 6.53 -6.83
C PHE A 127 3.18 6.23 -8.12
N LEU A 128 2.87 6.92 -9.21
CA LEU A 128 3.57 6.76 -10.48
C LEU A 128 5.04 7.17 -10.41
N GLU A 129 5.36 8.28 -9.74
CA GLU A 129 6.74 8.71 -9.52
C GLU A 129 7.56 7.65 -8.80
N LYS A 130 6.98 7.00 -7.79
CA LYS A 130 7.64 5.90 -7.07
C LYS A 130 7.83 4.66 -7.96
N LEU A 131 6.82 4.28 -8.74
CA LEU A 131 6.93 3.14 -9.64
C LEU A 131 8.00 3.37 -10.72
N ILE A 132 7.96 4.52 -11.38
CA ILE A 132 8.89 4.87 -12.45
C ILE A 132 10.30 5.10 -11.90
N GLY A 133 10.42 5.87 -10.82
CA GLY A 133 11.71 6.21 -10.22
C GLY A 133 12.47 5.01 -9.67
N ASN A 134 11.77 4.01 -9.18
CA ASN A 134 12.36 2.76 -8.69
C ASN A 134 12.38 1.64 -9.73
N ASN A 135 12.00 1.94 -10.99
CA ASN A 135 11.92 0.96 -12.08
C ASN A 135 11.08 -0.28 -11.70
N ILE A 136 9.97 -0.06 -10.98
CA ILE A 136 9.08 -1.12 -10.54
C ILE A 136 8.24 -1.56 -11.74
N PRO A 137 8.17 -2.87 -12.07
CA PRO A 137 7.28 -3.35 -13.13
C PRO A 137 5.82 -3.09 -12.74
N PHE A 138 5.05 -2.49 -13.66
CA PHE A 138 3.63 -2.22 -13.46
C PHE A 138 2.77 -2.47 -14.70
N GLN A 139 3.31 -3.24 -15.64
CA GLN A 139 2.57 -3.63 -16.86
C GLN A 139 1.44 -4.62 -16.54
N PHE A 140 1.63 -5.45 -15.52
CA PHE A 140 0.66 -6.44 -15.07
C PHE A 140 0.36 -6.25 -13.58
N GLN A 141 -0.92 -6.38 -13.22
CA GLN A 141 -1.39 -6.28 -11.84
C GLN A 141 -0.64 -7.24 -10.89
N GLU A 142 -0.35 -8.45 -11.36
CA GLU A 142 0.32 -9.48 -10.58
C GLU A 142 1.76 -9.09 -10.20
N GLU A 143 2.43 -8.31 -11.03
CA GLU A 143 3.78 -7.80 -10.74
C GLU A 143 3.73 -6.78 -9.62
N LEU A 144 2.76 -5.86 -9.66
CA LEU A 144 2.52 -4.89 -8.60
C LEU A 144 2.15 -5.56 -7.27
N ASP A 145 1.23 -6.53 -7.32
CA ASP A 145 0.80 -7.26 -6.12
C ASP A 145 1.98 -8.00 -5.46
N LYS A 146 2.82 -8.66 -6.25
CA LYS A 146 4.03 -9.31 -5.76
C LYS A 146 5.04 -8.33 -5.19
N TYR A 147 5.27 -7.23 -5.89
CA TYR A 147 6.20 -6.20 -5.43
C TYR A 147 5.75 -5.63 -4.08
N PHE A 148 4.51 -5.19 -3.96
CA PHE A 148 4.02 -4.59 -2.73
C PHE A 148 3.88 -5.61 -1.59
N ALA A 149 3.50 -6.84 -1.88
CA ALA A 149 3.52 -7.90 -0.88
C ALA A 149 4.93 -8.08 -0.29
N SER A 150 5.96 -8.14 -1.12
CA SER A 150 7.35 -8.26 -0.68
C SER A 150 7.85 -7.00 0.04
N GLU A 151 7.60 -5.82 -0.53
CA GLU A 151 8.09 -4.53 0.00
C GLU A 151 7.50 -4.21 1.38
N PHE A 152 6.22 -4.50 1.58
CA PHE A 152 5.56 -4.15 2.83
C PHE A 152 5.65 -5.25 3.89
N GLN A 153 5.88 -6.51 3.54
CA GLN A 153 5.90 -7.62 4.49
C GLN A 153 6.86 -7.40 5.66
N GLY A 154 8.09 -7.01 5.38
CA GLY A 154 9.11 -6.75 6.41
C GLY A 154 8.76 -5.54 7.28
N LYS A 155 8.23 -4.48 6.67
CA LYS A 155 7.81 -3.25 7.37
C LYS A 155 6.60 -3.51 8.27
N ILE A 156 5.60 -4.24 7.77
CA ILE A 156 4.41 -4.67 8.54
C ILE A 156 4.84 -5.55 9.71
N LYS A 157 5.70 -6.55 9.49
CA LYS A 157 6.25 -7.39 10.55
C LYS A 157 6.89 -6.55 11.65
N THR A 158 7.70 -5.56 11.26
CA THR A 158 8.38 -4.66 12.22
C THR A 158 7.38 -3.81 13.00
N ALA A 159 6.38 -3.23 12.33
CA ALA A 159 5.35 -2.43 12.99
C ALA A 159 4.55 -3.25 14.00
N VAL A 160 4.09 -4.44 13.60
CA VAL A 160 3.37 -5.37 14.48
C VAL A 160 4.23 -5.81 15.65
N SER A 161 5.51 -6.14 15.42
CA SER A 161 6.42 -6.53 16.49
C SER A 161 6.61 -5.41 17.50
N LYS A 162 6.84 -4.17 17.05
CA LYS A 162 6.95 -3.00 17.94
C LYS A 162 5.67 -2.78 18.74
N PHE A 163 4.53 -2.89 18.07
CA PHE A 163 3.23 -2.70 18.71
C PHE A 163 2.99 -3.74 19.81
N LEU A 164 3.18 -5.04 19.53
CA LEU A 164 2.98 -6.11 20.51
C LEU A 164 3.94 -5.97 21.70
N ASN A 165 5.19 -5.57 21.48
CA ASN A 165 6.15 -5.32 22.55
C ASN A 165 5.86 -4.03 23.36
N ALA A 166 5.03 -3.13 22.85
CA ALA A 166 4.60 -1.93 23.57
C ALA A 166 3.37 -2.17 24.46
N LEU A 167 2.64 -3.28 24.26
CA LEU A 167 1.44 -3.58 25.03
C LEU A 167 1.76 -3.70 26.53
N GLU A 168 0.84 -3.18 27.35
CA GLU A 168 0.89 -3.26 28.82
C GLU A 168 -0.08 -4.31 29.39
N GLN A 169 -0.69 -5.10 28.51
CA GLN A 169 -1.59 -6.20 28.86
C GLN A 169 -0.92 -7.55 28.64
N GLU A 170 -1.46 -8.59 29.25
CA GLU A 170 -0.98 -9.95 29.05
C GLU A 170 -1.20 -10.41 27.59
N LEU A 171 -0.30 -11.27 27.13
CA LEU A 171 -0.35 -11.80 25.76
C LEU A 171 -1.17 -13.09 25.67
N ILE A 172 -1.38 -13.80 26.77
CA ILE A 172 -2.26 -14.96 26.80
C ILE A 172 -3.72 -14.49 26.64
N GLY A 173 -4.46 -15.12 25.72
CA GLY A 173 -5.84 -14.73 25.44
C GLY A 173 -6.00 -13.43 24.63
N ILE A 174 -4.90 -12.86 24.15
CA ILE A 174 -4.92 -11.62 23.37
C ILE A 174 -5.65 -11.77 22.03
N ASP A 175 -5.79 -13.00 21.52
CA ASP A 175 -6.57 -13.35 20.36
C ASP A 175 -8.04 -12.94 20.43
N ALA A 176 -8.59 -12.78 21.66
CA ALA A 176 -9.93 -12.23 21.87
C ALA A 176 -10.06 -10.76 21.44
N TYR A 177 -8.95 -10.04 21.29
CA TYR A 177 -8.90 -8.59 21.00
C TYR A 177 -8.39 -8.28 19.58
N MET A 178 -8.45 -9.22 18.65
CA MET A 178 -7.87 -9.09 17.32
C MET A 178 -8.37 -7.89 16.53
N ASP A 179 -9.67 -7.58 16.64
CA ASP A 179 -10.25 -6.42 15.93
C ASP A 179 -9.72 -5.10 16.52
N GLU A 180 -9.69 -4.97 17.84
CA GLU A 180 -9.15 -3.77 18.51
C GLU A 180 -7.65 -3.58 18.21
N LEU A 181 -6.88 -4.67 18.19
CA LEU A 181 -5.47 -4.62 17.84
C LEU A 181 -5.28 -4.21 16.38
N SER A 182 -6.14 -4.71 15.49
CA SER A 182 -6.12 -4.35 14.08
C SER A 182 -6.34 -2.86 13.87
N GLU A 183 -7.35 -2.29 14.51
CA GLU A 183 -7.65 -0.85 14.45
C GLU A 183 -6.50 0.01 15.01
N LYS A 184 -5.85 -0.44 16.09
CA LYS A 184 -4.70 0.28 16.68
C LYS A 184 -3.43 0.19 15.84
N ILE A 185 -3.25 -0.89 15.07
CA ILE A 185 -2.09 -1.08 14.18
C ILE A 185 -2.28 -0.39 12.84
N GLU A 186 -3.51 -0.28 12.33
CA GLU A 186 -3.82 0.28 11.01
C GLU A 186 -3.12 1.63 10.72
N PRO A 187 -3.06 2.62 11.63
CA PRO A 187 -2.36 3.88 11.39
C PRO A 187 -0.86 3.71 11.07
N TYR A 188 -0.20 2.75 11.70
CA TYR A 188 1.22 2.45 11.40
C TYR A 188 1.40 1.83 10.02
N ILE A 189 0.41 1.04 9.58
CA ILE A 189 0.43 0.47 8.24
C ILE A 189 0.13 1.56 7.19
N ASP A 190 -0.81 2.47 7.51
CA ASP A 190 -1.11 3.62 6.65
C ASP A 190 0.14 4.50 6.44
N GLU A 191 0.91 4.76 7.46
CA GLU A 191 2.19 5.49 7.36
C GLU A 191 3.16 4.79 6.39
N ILE A 192 3.30 3.46 6.51
CA ILE A 192 4.19 2.66 5.65
C ILE A 192 3.80 2.76 4.18
N VAL A 193 2.51 2.61 3.87
CA VAL A 193 2.03 2.60 2.47
C VAL A 193 1.92 4.00 1.88
N SER A 194 1.77 5.04 2.71
CA SER A 194 1.65 6.44 2.28
C SER A 194 2.90 6.94 1.57
N ASP A 195 4.06 6.36 1.82
CA ASP A 195 5.30 6.65 1.10
C ASP A 195 5.21 6.35 -0.38
N TYR A 196 4.32 5.46 -0.78
CA TYR A 196 4.04 5.10 -2.17
C TYR A 196 2.81 5.82 -2.74
N GLY A 197 2.25 6.81 -2.04
CA GLY A 197 1.01 7.46 -2.45
C GLY A 197 -0.23 6.58 -2.29
N LEU A 198 -0.12 5.54 -1.46
CA LEU A 198 -1.20 4.64 -1.11
C LEU A 198 -1.81 5.04 0.23
N LYS A 199 -3.05 4.61 0.47
CA LYS A 199 -3.73 4.68 1.76
C LYS A 199 -4.14 3.28 2.19
N CYS A 200 -3.90 2.93 3.44
CA CYS A 200 -4.47 1.75 4.05
C CYS A 200 -5.96 1.98 4.30
N VAL A 201 -6.82 1.21 3.66
CA VAL A 201 -8.28 1.32 3.85
C VAL A 201 -8.81 0.29 4.82
N LYS A 202 -8.03 -0.75 5.06
CA LYS A 202 -8.30 -1.76 6.07
C LYS A 202 -7.03 -2.55 6.38
N PHE A 203 -6.76 -2.74 7.66
CA PHE A 203 -5.80 -3.71 8.17
C PHE A 203 -6.52 -4.69 9.08
N SER A 204 -6.17 -5.97 9.02
CA SER A 204 -6.75 -6.99 9.89
C SER A 204 -5.71 -8.02 10.29
N LEU A 205 -5.71 -8.36 11.57
CA LEU A 205 -5.07 -9.55 12.10
C LEU A 205 -6.05 -10.72 11.93
N ALA A 206 -5.59 -11.82 11.36
CA ALA A 206 -6.38 -13.04 11.16
C ALA A 206 -5.93 -14.20 12.06
N GLY A 207 -4.80 -14.06 12.70
CA GLY A 207 -4.28 -15.03 13.67
C GLY A 207 -3.06 -14.48 14.39
N LEU A 208 -2.99 -14.75 15.67
CA LEU A 208 -1.87 -14.44 16.55
C LEU A 208 -1.63 -15.66 17.46
N ASP A 209 -0.63 -16.45 17.08
CA ASP A 209 -0.28 -17.67 17.81
C ASP A 209 0.91 -17.36 18.73
N ILE A 210 0.70 -17.40 20.05
CA ILE A 210 1.72 -17.19 21.09
C ILE A 210 2.24 -18.55 21.55
N ASP A 211 3.56 -18.69 21.67
CA ASP A 211 4.17 -19.88 22.29
C ASP A 211 3.93 -19.84 23.80
N THR A 212 2.96 -20.63 24.27
CA THR A 212 2.56 -20.70 25.67
C THR A 212 3.49 -21.54 26.54
N THR A 213 4.38 -22.35 25.97
CA THR A 213 5.30 -23.21 26.75
C THR A 213 6.21 -22.43 27.69
N LYS A 214 6.47 -21.15 27.37
CA LYS A 214 7.25 -20.26 28.24
C LYS A 214 6.53 -19.85 29.53
N TYR A 215 5.22 -20.04 29.60
CA TYR A 215 4.40 -19.72 30.77
C TYR A 215 4.22 -20.88 31.74
N ASP A 216 4.55 -22.12 31.35
CA ASP A 216 4.39 -23.34 32.18
C ASP A 216 5.10 -23.21 33.53
N VAL A 217 6.24 -22.52 33.58
CA VAL A 217 6.99 -22.26 34.83
C VAL A 217 6.21 -21.38 35.79
N ILE A 218 5.43 -20.41 35.26
CA ILE A 218 4.61 -19.49 36.07
C ILE A 218 3.45 -20.26 36.66
N ASP A 219 2.77 -21.05 35.87
CA ASP A 219 1.64 -21.87 36.33
C ASP A 219 2.06 -22.82 37.43
N ALA A 220 3.21 -23.51 37.26
CA ALA A 220 3.78 -24.38 38.28
C ALA A 220 4.12 -23.63 39.58
N SER A 221 4.69 -22.43 39.47
CA SER A 221 5.03 -21.59 40.63
C SER A 221 3.77 -21.10 41.36
N GLN A 222 2.74 -20.72 40.65
CA GLN A 222 1.47 -20.28 41.22
C GLN A 222 0.75 -21.44 41.94
N ILE A 223 0.74 -22.64 41.34
CA ILE A 223 0.19 -23.84 41.97
C ILE A 223 0.92 -24.13 43.30
N GLU A 224 2.24 -24.04 43.30
CA GLU A 224 3.07 -24.26 44.50
C GLU A 224 2.78 -23.22 45.61
N LEU A 225 2.63 -21.94 45.25
CA LEU A 225 2.29 -20.88 46.15
C LEU A 225 0.89 -21.08 46.76
N ILE A 226 -0.10 -21.48 45.96
CA ILE A 226 -1.45 -21.78 46.42
C ILE A 226 -1.44 -22.99 47.37
N ALA A 227 -0.66 -24.03 47.05
CA ALA A 227 -0.52 -25.20 47.90
C ALA A 227 0.08 -24.85 49.27
N ARG A 228 1.14 -24.01 49.28
CA ARG A 228 1.76 -23.53 50.53
C ARG A 228 0.86 -22.59 51.35
N SER A 229 -0.07 -21.87 50.74
CA SER A 229 -0.99 -20.97 51.44
C SER A 229 -2.17 -21.72 52.09
N ARG A 230 -2.41 -22.97 51.72
CA ARG A 230 -3.51 -23.81 52.23
C ARG A 230 -3.08 -24.88 53.21
N GLY A 231 -1.78 -25.03 53.50
CA GLY A 231 -1.21 -25.91 54.51
C GLY A 231 -0.74 -25.13 55.73
#